data_451d24ba3b1a2aab17e54e66e28390c5
#
_entry.id   451d24ba3b1a2aab17e54e66e28390c5
#
_cell.length_a   1.000
_cell.length_b   1.000
_cell.length_c   1.000
_cell.angle_alpha   90.00
_cell.angle_beta   90.00
_cell.angle_gamma   90.00
#
_symmetry.space_group_name_H-M   'P 1'
#
loop_
_entity.id
_entity.type
_entity.pdbx_description
1 polymer ?
#
loop_
_entity_poly.entity_id
_entity_poly.type
_entity_poly.pdbx_seq_one_letter_code
_entity_poly.pdbx_strand_id
1 'polypeptide(L)'
;VFISIPSEGADNLPYEKNGKETRCIVDEIPFEIPDSWEWVCLEQICIYIQRGKSPKYSPIKKYPVIAQKCNQWTGFSIEKAQFIAPETISSYSEERFMQDRDLLWNSTGLGTLGRMAIYRTELNPYGIAVADSHVTVIRPCSLVLPEFLFYYFANPTVQTVIEEQSDGSTKQKLSCIG
;
A
#
# COMPACT_ATOMS: atom_id res chain seq x y z
N VAL A 1 4.43 -7.75 -14.81
CA VAL A 1 3.78 -6.89 -15.81
C VAL A 1 4.69 -5.71 -16.04
N PHE A 2 5.25 -5.58 -17.23
CA PHE A 2 6.05 -4.42 -17.62
C PHE A 2 5.13 -3.50 -18.39
N ILE A 3 4.94 -2.28 -17.91
CA ILE A 3 4.42 -1.21 -18.72
C ILE A 3 5.63 -0.68 -19.48
N SER A 4 5.77 -1.09 -20.71
CA SER A 4 6.71 -0.48 -21.62
C SER A 4 5.93 0.59 -22.37
N ILE A 5 6.27 1.83 -22.15
CA ILE A 5 5.89 2.91 -23.06
C ILE A 5 6.49 2.58 -24.44
N PRO A 6 5.79 2.84 -25.54
CA PRO A 6 5.95 2.16 -26.80
C PRO A 6 7.37 2.22 -27.31
N SER A 7 8.00 1.07 -27.45
CA SER A 7 8.91 0.91 -28.55
C SER A 7 8.10 1.06 -29.84
N GLU A 8 8.13 2.25 -30.47
CA GLU A 8 7.79 2.47 -31.87
C GLU A 8 6.60 1.69 -32.46
N GLY A 9 5.48 1.65 -31.77
CA GLY A 9 4.19 1.39 -32.38
C GLY A 9 3.63 2.70 -32.93
N ALA A 10 3.07 2.69 -34.11
CA ALA A 10 2.68 3.87 -34.89
C ALA A 10 1.64 4.83 -34.27
N ASP A 11 1.24 4.62 -33.01
CA ASP A 11 0.13 5.33 -32.37
C ASP A 11 0.49 6.10 -31.08
N ASN A 12 1.72 6.00 -30.59
CA ASN A 12 2.18 6.66 -29.34
C ASN A 12 1.33 6.37 -28.10
N LEU A 13 0.59 5.27 -28.08
CA LEU A 13 -0.23 4.89 -26.94
C LEU A 13 0.55 4.00 -25.94
N PRO A 14 0.23 4.04 -24.64
CA PRO A 14 0.84 3.19 -23.64
C PRO A 14 0.29 1.77 -23.72
N TYR A 15 1.18 0.78 -23.67
CA TYR A 15 0.84 -0.64 -23.70
C TYR A 15 1.47 -1.38 -22.53
N GLU A 16 0.68 -2.27 -21.93
CA GLU A 16 1.16 -3.27 -20.99
C GLU A 16 1.52 -4.55 -21.74
N LYS A 17 2.67 -5.14 -21.41
CA LYS A 17 3.08 -6.45 -21.92
C LYS A 17 3.15 -7.46 -20.78
N ASN A 18 2.28 -8.47 -20.84
CA ASN A 18 2.27 -9.58 -19.90
C ASN A 18 2.63 -10.88 -20.64
N GLY A 19 3.90 -11.27 -20.56
CA GLY A 19 4.41 -12.42 -21.31
C GLY A 19 4.31 -12.19 -22.83
N LYS A 20 3.36 -12.88 -23.49
CA LYS A 20 3.12 -12.76 -24.93
C LYS A 20 1.95 -11.85 -25.29
N GLU A 21 1.16 -11.43 -24.31
CA GLU A 21 0.01 -10.57 -24.51
C GLU A 21 0.41 -9.11 -24.36
N THR A 22 -0.11 -8.28 -25.27
CA THR A 22 0.07 -6.82 -25.24
C THR A 22 -1.31 -6.19 -25.29
N ARG A 23 -1.63 -5.29 -24.34
CA ARG A 23 -2.89 -4.56 -24.32
C ARG A 23 -2.65 -3.06 -24.15
N CYS A 24 -3.49 -2.24 -24.76
CA CYS A 24 -3.49 -0.80 -24.54
C CYS A 24 -4.02 -0.50 -23.13
N ILE A 25 -3.36 0.41 -22.43
CA ILE A 25 -3.71 0.83 -21.06
C ILE A 25 -3.98 2.33 -20.97
N VAL A 26 -4.22 3.00 -22.10
CA VAL A 26 -4.45 4.45 -22.15
C VAL A 26 -5.56 4.91 -21.20
N ASP A 27 -6.63 4.12 -21.09
CA ASP A 27 -7.78 4.42 -20.22
C ASP A 27 -7.49 4.16 -18.72
N GLU A 28 -6.37 3.50 -18.41
CA GLU A 28 -5.95 3.19 -17.04
C GLU A 28 -4.92 4.20 -16.52
N ILE A 29 -4.37 5.06 -17.39
CA ILE A 29 -3.39 6.08 -17.04
C ILE A 29 -4.09 7.34 -16.56
N PRO A 30 -3.89 7.74 -15.30
CA PRO A 30 -4.67 8.84 -14.71
C PRO A 30 -4.23 10.24 -15.21
N PHE A 31 -3.02 10.38 -15.74
CA PHE A 31 -2.48 11.65 -16.26
C PHE A 31 -1.19 11.41 -17.05
N GLU A 32 -0.82 12.40 -17.87
CA GLU A 32 0.44 12.39 -18.63
C GLU A 32 1.65 12.56 -17.70
N ILE A 33 2.75 11.89 -18.04
CA ILE A 33 4.02 11.95 -17.32
C ILE A 33 5.13 12.41 -18.29
N PRO A 34 6.26 12.99 -17.80
CA PRO A 34 7.40 13.32 -18.64
C PRO A 34 7.96 12.09 -19.36
N ASP A 35 8.54 12.27 -20.56
CA ASP A 35 9.12 11.22 -21.40
C ASP A 35 10.20 10.38 -20.69
N SER A 36 10.83 10.93 -19.66
CA SER A 36 11.84 10.25 -18.83
C SER A 36 11.26 9.40 -17.71
N TRP A 37 9.93 9.39 -17.56
CA TRP A 37 9.20 8.64 -16.53
C TRP A 37 8.49 7.46 -17.18
N GLU A 38 8.19 6.45 -16.37
CA GLU A 38 7.51 5.25 -16.81
C GLU A 38 6.43 4.86 -15.80
N TRP A 39 5.26 4.46 -16.29
CA TRP A 39 4.21 3.86 -15.48
C TRP A 39 4.58 2.40 -15.18
N VAL A 40 4.51 2.03 -13.92
CA VAL A 40 4.83 0.67 -13.46
C VAL A 40 3.74 0.15 -12.53
N CYS A 41 3.47 -1.14 -12.60
CA CYS A 41 2.58 -1.76 -11.62
C CYS A 41 3.23 -1.82 -10.24
N LEU A 42 2.44 -1.55 -9.20
CA LEU A 42 2.94 -1.56 -7.83
C LEU A 42 3.60 -2.90 -7.45
N GLU A 43 3.07 -4.01 -7.96
CA GLU A 43 3.62 -5.36 -7.72
C GLU A 43 5.05 -5.54 -8.26
N GLN A 44 5.46 -4.77 -9.26
CA GLN A 44 6.81 -4.86 -9.84
C GLN A 44 7.88 -4.15 -9.00
N ILE A 45 7.46 -3.12 -8.30
CA ILE A 45 8.34 -2.26 -7.50
C ILE A 45 8.24 -2.52 -6.00
N CYS A 46 7.43 -3.49 -5.59
CA CYS A 46 7.26 -3.87 -4.21
C CYS A 46 7.59 -5.34 -3.98
N ILE A 47 8.30 -5.61 -2.89
CA ILE A 47 8.66 -6.97 -2.47
C ILE A 47 7.58 -7.59 -1.56
N TYR A 48 6.64 -6.79 -1.09
CA TYR A 48 5.55 -7.25 -0.22
C TYR A 48 4.34 -6.32 -0.33
N ILE A 49 3.18 -6.89 -0.63
CA ILE A 49 1.88 -6.20 -0.63
C ILE A 49 0.86 -7.16 -0.04
N GLN A 50 0.50 -6.97 1.23
CA GLN A 50 -0.48 -7.84 1.89
C GLN A 50 -1.29 -7.07 2.92
N ARG A 51 -2.58 -7.43 3.01
CA ARG A 51 -3.44 -7.02 4.12
C ARG A 51 -3.02 -7.72 5.41
N GLY A 52 -3.12 -7.00 6.51
CA GLY A 52 -2.95 -7.58 7.83
C GLY A 52 -3.98 -8.67 8.14
N LYS A 53 -3.88 -9.24 9.32
CA LYS A 53 -4.83 -10.25 9.83
C LYS A 53 -5.73 -9.63 10.88
N SER A 54 -6.95 -10.15 11.00
CA SER A 54 -7.82 -9.82 12.14
C SER A 54 -7.17 -10.31 13.44
N PRO A 55 -6.86 -9.41 14.37
CA PRO A 55 -6.11 -9.78 15.56
C PRO A 55 -7.03 -10.28 16.67
N LYS A 56 -6.50 -11.12 17.55
CA LYS A 56 -7.06 -11.34 18.89
C LYS A 56 -6.46 -10.27 19.82
N TYR A 57 -7.26 -9.30 20.19
CA TYR A 57 -6.81 -8.20 21.04
C TYR A 57 -6.54 -8.61 22.49
N SER A 58 -5.60 -7.90 23.13
CA SER A 58 -5.22 -8.10 24.53
C SER A 58 -4.90 -6.75 25.19
N PRO A 59 -5.14 -6.60 26.50
CA PRO A 59 -4.69 -5.44 27.25
C PRO A 59 -3.16 -5.44 27.50
N ILE A 60 -2.48 -6.55 27.23
CA ILE A 60 -1.02 -6.68 27.43
C ILE A 60 -0.30 -5.89 26.34
N LYS A 61 0.39 -4.83 26.73
CA LYS A 61 1.12 -3.94 25.83
C LYS A 61 2.48 -4.51 25.42
N LYS A 62 2.47 -5.54 24.58
CA LYS A 62 3.72 -6.20 24.12
C LYS A 62 3.89 -6.10 22.60
N TYR A 63 2.90 -6.48 21.81
CA TYR A 63 2.97 -6.49 20.36
C TYR A 63 1.87 -5.60 19.77
N PRO A 64 2.19 -4.38 19.33
CA PRO A 64 1.21 -3.47 18.79
C PRO A 64 0.63 -3.95 17.46
N VAL A 65 -0.65 -3.64 17.27
CA VAL A 65 -1.39 -3.82 16.03
C VAL A 65 -1.61 -2.46 15.40
N ILE A 66 -1.07 -2.31 14.20
CA ILE A 66 -1.23 -1.10 13.41
C ILE A 66 -2.57 -1.17 12.70
N ALA A 67 -3.53 -0.43 13.23
CA ALA A 67 -4.87 -0.30 12.69
C ALA A 67 -5.04 1.04 11.96
N GLN A 68 -6.17 1.21 11.27
CA GLN A 68 -6.48 2.44 10.50
C GLN A 68 -6.25 3.74 11.27
N LYS A 69 -6.57 3.75 12.56
CA LYS A 69 -6.37 4.93 13.42
C LYS A 69 -4.91 5.30 13.66
N CYS A 70 -3.97 4.39 13.40
CA CYS A 70 -2.53 4.67 13.46
C CYS A 70 -2.06 5.45 12.24
N ASN A 71 -2.79 5.37 11.13
CA ASN A 71 -2.48 6.06 9.88
C ASN A 71 -3.23 7.39 9.85
N GLN A 72 -2.47 8.47 9.90
CA GLN A 72 -2.99 9.83 9.79
C GLN A 72 -2.30 10.53 8.64
N TRP A 73 -2.95 11.52 8.01
CA TRP A 73 -2.31 12.35 7.00
C TRP A 73 -1.10 13.14 7.55
N THR A 74 -1.07 13.33 8.87
CA THR A 74 0.06 13.94 9.59
C THR A 74 1.20 12.98 9.89
N GLY A 75 1.03 11.67 9.54
CA GLY A 75 2.03 10.62 9.74
C GLY A 75 1.54 9.44 10.58
N PHE A 76 2.45 8.54 10.86
CA PHE A 76 2.23 7.36 11.67
C PHE A 76 2.18 7.70 13.17
N SER A 77 1.24 7.07 13.91
CA SER A 77 1.12 7.23 15.36
C SER A 77 0.98 5.86 16.04
N ILE A 78 2.03 5.43 16.76
CA ILE A 78 2.03 4.21 17.56
C ILE A 78 1.12 4.28 18.79
N GLU A 79 0.91 5.48 19.33
CA GLU A 79 0.09 5.68 20.52
C GLU A 79 -1.37 5.25 20.35
N LYS A 80 -1.84 5.24 19.10
CA LYS A 80 -3.18 4.80 18.73
C LYS A 80 -3.29 3.29 18.50
N ALA A 81 -2.17 2.55 18.61
CA ALA A 81 -2.17 1.11 18.41
C ALA A 81 -2.90 0.40 19.56
N GLN A 82 -3.52 -0.70 19.20
CA GLN A 82 -3.97 -1.73 20.15
C GLN A 82 -2.91 -2.84 20.17
N PHE A 83 -3.13 -3.89 20.97
CA PHE A 83 -2.15 -4.95 21.12
C PHE A 83 -2.78 -6.31 20.88
N ILE A 84 -2.03 -7.24 20.30
CA ILE A 84 -2.47 -8.63 20.16
C ILE A 84 -2.18 -9.42 21.43
N ALA A 85 -2.92 -10.51 21.62
CA ALA A 85 -2.64 -11.50 22.64
C ALA A 85 -1.25 -12.13 22.37
N PRO A 86 -0.30 -12.05 23.32
CA PRO A 86 1.10 -12.42 23.07
C PRO A 86 1.28 -13.84 22.56
N GLU A 87 0.43 -14.77 22.98
CA GLU A 87 0.46 -16.16 22.53
C GLU A 87 0.13 -16.34 21.03
N THR A 88 -0.46 -15.33 20.39
CA THR A 88 -0.84 -15.41 18.97
C THR A 88 0.27 -14.95 18.02
N ILE A 89 1.35 -14.35 18.52
CA ILE A 89 2.43 -13.82 17.67
C ILE A 89 3.08 -14.92 16.81
N SER A 90 3.18 -16.14 17.32
CA SER A 90 3.74 -17.28 16.58
C SER A 90 2.91 -17.71 15.36
N SER A 91 1.68 -17.21 15.24
CA SER A 91 0.83 -17.44 14.05
C SER A 91 1.12 -16.48 12.90
N TYR A 92 1.98 -15.50 13.12
CA TYR A 92 2.43 -14.56 12.10
C TYR A 92 3.78 -15.01 11.56
N SER A 93 3.90 -15.14 10.24
CA SER A 93 5.19 -15.32 9.57
C SER A 93 6.04 -14.04 9.69
N GLU A 94 7.35 -14.18 9.66
CA GLU A 94 8.28 -13.04 9.82
C GLU A 94 8.06 -11.93 8.80
N GLU A 95 7.67 -12.27 7.57
CA GLU A 95 7.38 -11.30 6.52
C GLU A 95 6.23 -10.33 6.88
N ARG A 96 5.32 -10.74 7.81
CA ARG A 96 4.19 -9.95 8.30
C ARG A 96 4.56 -8.98 9.40
N PHE A 97 5.76 -9.08 9.94
CA PHE A 97 6.25 -8.10 10.89
C PHE A 97 6.58 -6.80 10.17
N MET A 98 6.18 -5.70 10.80
CA MET A 98 6.43 -4.37 10.26
C MET A 98 7.92 -4.12 10.15
N GLN A 99 8.35 -3.59 9.01
CA GLN A 99 9.72 -3.17 8.76
C GLN A 99 9.78 -1.65 8.61
N ASP A 100 10.93 -1.07 8.90
CA ASP A 100 11.09 0.36 8.73
C ASP A 100 10.77 0.79 7.31
N ARG A 101 10.05 1.92 7.19
CA ARG A 101 9.62 2.51 5.92
C ARG A 101 8.57 1.69 5.15
N ASP A 102 7.92 0.68 5.76
CA ASP A 102 6.71 0.11 5.21
C ASP A 102 5.64 1.19 5.03
N LEU A 103 4.97 1.20 3.90
CA LEU A 103 3.78 2.02 3.69
C LEU A 103 2.55 1.31 4.25
N LEU A 104 1.78 2.05 5.00
CA LEU A 104 0.55 1.60 5.65
C LEU A 104 -0.64 2.21 4.92
N TRP A 105 -1.39 1.40 4.21
CA TRP A 105 -2.56 1.86 3.48
C TRP A 105 -3.86 1.40 4.13
N ASN A 106 -4.75 2.33 4.44
CA ASN A 106 -6.09 2.02 4.87
C ASN A 106 -6.89 1.51 3.67
N SER A 107 -7.02 0.20 3.56
CA SER A 107 -7.67 -0.47 2.42
C SER A 107 -9.18 -0.67 2.60
N THR A 108 -9.77 -0.16 3.67
CA THR A 108 -11.20 -0.22 3.96
C THR A 108 -11.61 0.93 4.89
N GLY A 109 -12.92 1.13 5.06
CA GLY A 109 -13.51 2.01 6.05
C GLY A 109 -13.94 3.37 5.51
N LEU A 110 -15.23 3.72 5.74
CA LEU A 110 -15.78 5.02 5.38
C LEU A 110 -14.98 6.15 6.04
N GLY A 111 -14.52 7.10 5.23
CA GLY A 111 -13.77 8.29 5.67
C GLY A 111 -12.30 8.05 6.06
N THR A 112 -11.79 6.81 5.94
CA THR A 112 -10.37 6.49 6.17
C THR A 112 -9.71 5.76 5.02
N LEU A 113 -10.49 5.28 4.06
CA LEU A 113 -10.01 4.63 2.85
C LEU A 113 -9.01 5.52 2.12
N GLY A 114 -7.99 4.92 1.53
CA GLY A 114 -6.95 5.64 0.80
C GLY A 114 -5.90 6.31 1.67
N ARG A 115 -6.17 6.54 2.95
CA ARG A 115 -5.21 7.18 3.84
C ARG A 115 -3.94 6.35 3.99
N MET A 116 -2.80 7.03 3.86
CA MET A 116 -1.49 6.40 3.99
C MET A 116 -0.65 7.01 5.11
N ALA A 117 0.27 6.20 5.64
CA ALA A 117 1.37 6.65 6.48
C ALA A 117 2.62 5.79 6.20
N ILE A 118 3.78 6.30 6.56
CA ILE A 118 5.04 5.53 6.53
C ILE A 118 5.32 5.04 7.94
N TYR A 119 5.47 3.73 8.12
CA TYR A 119 5.90 3.16 9.38
C TYR A 119 7.35 3.54 9.68
N ARG A 120 7.61 3.94 10.93
CA ARG A 120 8.93 4.29 11.43
C ARG A 120 9.24 3.42 12.64
N THR A 121 10.23 2.57 12.50
CA THR A 121 10.66 1.66 13.59
C THR A 121 11.09 2.44 14.84
N GLU A 122 11.70 3.59 14.65
CA GLU A 122 12.12 4.50 15.74
C GLU A 122 10.97 4.99 16.62
N LEU A 123 9.74 5.03 16.06
CA LEU A 123 8.54 5.43 16.80
C LEU A 123 7.87 4.26 17.52
N ASN A 124 8.36 3.03 17.33
CA ASN A 124 7.81 1.83 17.95
C ASN A 124 8.72 1.29 19.07
N PRO A 125 8.46 1.62 20.33
CA PRO A 125 9.28 1.18 21.46
C PRO A 125 9.10 -0.32 21.79
N TYR A 126 8.14 -1.00 21.15
CA TYR A 126 7.78 -2.39 21.43
C TYR A 126 8.56 -3.39 20.54
N GLY A 127 9.29 -2.93 19.54
CA GLY A 127 10.03 -3.75 18.58
C GLY A 127 9.11 -4.34 17.51
N ILE A 128 8.59 -5.56 17.73
CA ILE A 128 7.74 -6.25 16.74
C ILE A 128 6.33 -5.63 16.73
N ALA A 129 5.83 -5.33 15.54
CA ALA A 129 4.46 -4.92 15.29
C ALA A 129 3.86 -5.66 14.09
N VAL A 130 2.54 -5.75 14.02
CA VAL A 130 1.79 -6.38 12.92
C VAL A 130 0.66 -5.46 12.47
N ALA A 131 0.18 -5.65 11.23
CA ALA A 131 -0.94 -4.87 10.70
C ALA A 131 -2.29 -5.55 10.95
N ASP A 132 -3.32 -4.73 11.21
CA ASP A 132 -4.72 -5.13 11.26
C ASP A 132 -5.27 -5.44 9.86
N SER A 133 -6.33 -6.23 9.78
CA SER A 133 -7.00 -6.63 8.52
C SER A 133 -7.58 -5.47 7.70
N HIS A 134 -7.64 -4.27 8.24
CA HIS A 134 -8.09 -3.07 7.55
C HIS A 134 -6.93 -2.23 6.99
N VAL A 135 -5.70 -2.65 7.24
CA VAL A 135 -4.48 -2.01 6.76
C VAL A 135 -3.75 -2.95 5.81
N THR A 136 -3.42 -2.48 4.63
CA THR A 136 -2.51 -3.15 3.70
C THR A 136 -1.11 -2.59 3.89
N VAL A 137 -0.15 -3.48 4.05
CA VAL A 137 1.27 -3.15 4.13
C VAL A 137 1.85 -3.25 2.73
N ILE A 138 2.52 -2.19 2.29
CA ILE A 138 3.22 -2.11 1.02
C ILE A 138 4.70 -1.86 1.32
N ARG A 139 5.56 -2.78 0.91
CA ARG A 139 7.01 -2.70 1.11
C ARG A 139 7.69 -2.56 -0.24
N PRO A 140 8.12 -1.36 -0.60
CA PRO A 140 8.85 -1.14 -1.85
C PRO A 140 10.17 -1.90 -1.89
N CYS A 141 10.66 -2.20 -3.08
CA CYS A 141 12.03 -2.67 -3.27
C CYS A 141 13.03 -1.53 -2.98
N SER A 142 14.31 -1.87 -2.85
CA SER A 142 15.35 -0.89 -2.52
C SER A 142 15.60 0.18 -3.59
N LEU A 143 15.05 0.01 -4.79
CA LEU A 143 15.18 0.98 -5.90
C LEU A 143 14.13 2.08 -5.84
N VAL A 144 13.11 1.95 -4.99
CA VAL A 144 12.00 2.90 -4.92
C VAL A 144 11.96 3.56 -3.54
N LEU A 145 11.89 4.87 -3.54
CA LEU A 145 11.72 5.64 -2.31
C LEU A 145 10.28 5.50 -1.79
N PRO A 146 10.05 5.00 -0.57
CA PRO A 146 8.71 4.93 0.00
C PRO A 146 8.00 6.26 0.05
N GLU A 147 8.73 7.36 0.25
CA GLU A 147 8.20 8.72 0.25
C GLU A 147 7.60 9.10 -1.11
N PHE A 148 8.20 8.64 -2.22
CA PHE A 148 7.65 8.86 -3.55
C PHE A 148 6.26 8.22 -3.67
N LEU A 149 6.13 6.95 -3.31
CA LEU A 149 4.85 6.26 -3.32
C LEU A 149 3.85 6.90 -2.36
N PHE A 150 4.30 7.33 -1.17
CA PHE A 150 3.45 8.02 -0.23
C PHE A 150 2.84 9.30 -0.85
N TYR A 151 3.65 10.15 -1.47
CA TYR A 151 3.16 11.38 -2.10
C TYR A 151 2.32 11.11 -3.34
N TYR A 152 2.65 10.08 -4.12
CA TYR A 152 1.83 9.66 -5.25
C TYR A 152 0.41 9.28 -4.79
N PHE A 153 0.29 8.39 -3.81
CA PHE A 153 -1.01 7.98 -3.29
C PHE A 153 -1.75 9.09 -2.51
N ALA A 154 -1.02 10.02 -1.91
CA ALA A 154 -1.62 11.17 -1.23
C ALA A 154 -2.08 12.28 -2.19
N ASN A 155 -1.76 12.18 -3.49
CA ASN A 155 -2.18 13.15 -4.50
C ASN A 155 -3.71 13.18 -4.60
N PRO A 156 -4.36 14.37 -4.60
CA PRO A 156 -5.81 14.48 -4.67
C PRO A 156 -6.44 13.77 -5.87
N THR A 157 -5.81 13.82 -7.06
CA THR A 157 -6.31 13.13 -8.25
C THR A 157 -6.33 11.62 -8.04
N VAL A 158 -5.26 11.04 -7.47
CA VAL A 158 -5.20 9.61 -7.17
C VAL A 158 -6.21 9.24 -6.09
N GLN A 159 -6.39 10.09 -5.07
CA GLN A 159 -7.40 9.87 -4.03
C GLN A 159 -8.82 9.87 -4.59
N THR A 160 -9.13 10.75 -5.56
CA THR A 160 -10.43 10.75 -6.25
C THR A 160 -10.65 9.42 -6.98
N VAL A 161 -9.67 8.92 -7.71
CA VAL A 161 -9.77 7.61 -8.39
C VAL A 161 -10.00 6.48 -7.38
N ILE A 162 -9.30 6.50 -6.24
CA ILE A 162 -9.49 5.52 -5.16
C ILE A 162 -10.92 5.57 -4.61
N GLU A 163 -11.48 6.76 -4.42
CA GLU A 163 -12.84 6.96 -3.93
C GLU A 163 -13.89 6.49 -4.94
N GLU A 164 -13.73 6.82 -6.22
CA GLU A 164 -14.63 6.43 -7.30
C GLU A 164 -14.66 4.93 -7.54
N GLN A 165 -13.52 4.26 -7.43
CA GLN A 165 -13.42 2.80 -7.53
C GLN A 165 -13.94 2.09 -6.28
N SER A 166 -14.24 2.84 -5.21
CA SER A 166 -14.85 2.32 -4.01
C SER A 166 -16.35 2.21 -4.21
N ASP A 167 -16.81 1.04 -4.58
CA ASP A 167 -18.23 0.70 -4.80
C ASP A 167 -19.06 0.60 -3.51
N GLY A 168 -18.66 1.31 -2.46
CA GLY A 168 -19.33 1.28 -1.15
C GLY A 168 -19.21 -0.06 -0.42
N SER A 169 -18.56 -1.04 -1.00
CA SER A 169 -18.23 -2.30 -0.34
C SER A 169 -16.96 -2.16 0.48
N THR A 170 -16.96 -2.75 1.67
CA THR A 170 -15.81 -2.75 2.59
C THR A 170 -14.63 -3.61 2.10
N LYS A 171 -14.68 -4.08 0.86
CA LYS A 171 -13.70 -5.00 0.29
C LYS A 171 -13.17 -4.47 -1.04
N GLN A 172 -12.38 -3.42 -0.97
CA GLN A 172 -11.54 -3.11 -2.13
C GLN A 172 -10.34 -4.06 -2.17
N LYS A 173 -10.26 -4.80 -3.26
CA LYS A 173 -9.01 -5.38 -3.71
C LYS A 173 -8.16 -4.23 -4.27
N LEU A 174 -6.90 -4.16 -3.85
CA LEU A 174 -5.82 -3.58 -4.63
C LEU A 174 -5.61 -4.46 -5.87
N SER A 175 -6.55 -4.44 -6.77
CA SER A 175 -6.32 -4.95 -8.12
C SER A 175 -5.81 -3.77 -8.91
N CYS A 176 -4.50 -3.76 -9.20
CA CYS A 176 -3.86 -2.86 -10.14
C CYS A 176 -4.51 -1.47 -10.18
N ILE A 177 -4.06 -0.56 -9.32
CA ILE A 177 -4.12 0.85 -9.69
C ILE A 177 -3.02 0.96 -10.73
N GLY A 178 -3.39 0.68 -11.98
CA GLY A 178 -2.59 0.96 -13.15
C GLY A 178 -2.51 2.45 -13.33
#